data_8ffbc4b8de252f825bff804b1001d785
#
_entry.id   8ffbc4b8de252f825bff804b1001d785
#
_cell.length_a   1.000
_cell.length_b   1.000
_cell.length_c   1.000
_cell.angle_alpha   90.00
_cell.angle_beta   90.00
_cell.angle_gamma   90.00
#
_symmetry.space_group_name_H-M   'P 1'
#
loop_
_entity.id
_entity.type
_entity.pdbx_description
1 polymer ?
#
loop_
_entity_poly.entity_id
_entity_poly.type
_entity_poly.pdbx_seq_one_letter_code
_entity_poly.pdbx_strand_id
1 'polypeptide(L)'
;MKKVTRFLFTLLFISKSITAFSQSHNSAIVPVFNHTTIYVVDLDKSAAFYEKVIGIIKISEPFKDGKHSWFKIGPHCQLHIVKGAAQITPHDINIHLCFSVPSLADYMKHLDKMNISYGDWNSRNKKPQNRPDGVHQIYFQDPDGYWIEVNDDKF
;
A
#
# COMPACT_ATOMS: atom_id res chain seq x y z
N MET A 1 22.54 -25.92 80.72
CA MET A 1 22.70 -26.59 79.41
C MET A 1 21.46 -26.24 78.56
N LYS A 2 21.53 -25.30 77.63
CA LYS A 2 20.38 -24.87 76.75
C LYS A 2 20.48 -25.61 75.42
N LYS A 3 19.47 -26.43 75.12
CA LYS A 3 19.37 -27.13 73.84
C LYS A 3 18.82 -26.15 72.77
N VAL A 4 19.61 -25.90 71.67
CA VAL A 4 19.21 -25.11 70.53
C VAL A 4 18.63 -26.10 69.51
N THR A 5 17.32 -26.02 69.29
CA THR A 5 16.65 -26.79 68.24
C THR A 5 16.76 -26.00 66.89
N ARG A 6 17.49 -26.57 65.93
CA ARG A 6 17.58 -26.04 64.60
C ARG A 6 16.37 -26.49 63.76
N PHE A 7 15.53 -25.56 63.40
CA PHE A 7 14.46 -25.77 62.39
C PHE A 7 15.06 -25.68 61.01
N LEU A 8 14.99 -26.78 60.27
CA LEU A 8 15.40 -26.82 58.86
C LEU A 8 14.17 -26.45 58.01
N PHE A 9 14.19 -25.25 57.38
CA PHE A 9 13.18 -24.83 56.42
C PHE A 9 13.56 -25.39 55.07
N THR A 10 12.85 -26.41 54.58
CA THR A 10 13.00 -26.93 53.21
C THR A 10 12.14 -26.08 52.28
N LEU A 11 12.79 -25.23 51.46
CA LEU A 11 12.11 -24.44 50.41
C LEU A 11 11.83 -25.35 49.21
N LEU A 12 10.56 -25.68 48.99
CA LEU A 12 10.12 -26.44 47.84
C LEU A 12 9.95 -25.47 46.65
N PHE A 13 10.91 -25.46 45.73
CA PHE A 13 10.80 -24.73 44.47
C PHE A 13 9.86 -25.49 43.52
N ILE A 14 8.60 -25.03 43.38
CA ILE A 14 7.70 -25.51 42.34
C ILE A 14 8.04 -24.75 41.04
N SER A 15 8.84 -25.36 40.17
CA SER A 15 9.09 -24.90 38.83
C SER A 15 7.83 -25.11 37.97
N LYS A 16 7.09 -24.04 37.69
CA LYS A 16 6.03 -24.05 36.70
C LYS A 16 6.68 -24.01 35.31
N SER A 17 6.75 -25.15 34.64
CA SER A 17 7.10 -25.20 33.21
C SER A 17 5.97 -24.56 32.42
N ILE A 18 6.23 -23.33 31.92
CA ILE A 18 5.36 -22.69 30.94
C ILE A 18 5.66 -23.32 29.57
N THR A 19 4.82 -24.26 29.15
CA THR A 19 4.84 -24.75 27.78
C THR A 19 4.32 -23.63 26.89
N ALA A 20 5.23 -22.91 26.26
CA ALA A 20 4.89 -22.00 25.16
C ALA A 20 4.39 -22.83 23.98
N PHE A 21 3.08 -22.85 23.75
CA PHE A 21 2.51 -23.32 22.50
C PHE A 21 2.93 -22.35 21.40
N SER A 22 4.01 -22.66 20.69
CA SER A 22 4.31 -22.03 19.41
C SER A 22 3.23 -22.47 18.43
N GLN A 23 2.26 -21.60 18.16
CA GLN A 23 1.41 -21.77 16.98
C GLN A 23 2.31 -21.64 15.76
N SER A 24 2.70 -22.77 15.16
CA SER A 24 3.28 -22.77 13.83
C SER A 24 2.18 -22.29 12.85
N HIS A 25 2.18 -21.01 12.51
CA HIS A 25 1.44 -20.53 11.35
C HIS A 25 2.01 -21.27 10.14
N ASN A 26 1.20 -22.15 9.60
CA ASN A 26 1.56 -22.86 8.35
C ASN A 26 1.47 -21.81 7.22
N SER A 27 2.53 -21.02 7.07
CA SER A 27 2.64 -19.91 6.11
C SER A 27 2.53 -20.35 4.64
N ALA A 28 2.56 -21.66 4.40
CA ALA A 28 2.51 -22.24 3.05
C ALA A 28 1.13 -22.12 2.37
N ILE A 29 0.05 -21.80 3.10
CA ILE A 29 -1.32 -21.76 2.58
C ILE A 29 -1.86 -20.30 2.47
N VAL A 30 -1.18 -19.33 3.07
CA VAL A 30 -1.64 -17.94 3.03
C VAL A 30 -1.14 -17.29 1.73
N PRO A 31 -2.05 -16.88 0.82
CA PRO A 31 -1.64 -16.19 -0.40
C PRO A 31 -1.04 -14.82 -0.07
N VAL A 32 0.00 -14.46 -0.81
CA VAL A 32 0.63 -13.14 -0.73
C VAL A 32 0.17 -12.32 -1.92
N PHE A 33 -0.20 -11.05 -1.70
CA PHE A 33 -0.57 -10.16 -2.79
C PHE A 33 0.62 -9.93 -3.71
N ASN A 34 0.43 -10.21 -5.01
CA ASN A 34 1.50 -10.21 -6.00
C ASN A 34 1.44 -8.97 -6.90
N HIS A 35 0.29 -8.74 -7.54
CA HIS A 35 0.11 -7.60 -8.43
C HIS A 35 -1.35 -7.17 -8.54
N THR A 36 -1.55 -5.96 -9.04
CA THR A 36 -2.82 -5.47 -9.55
C THR A 36 -2.68 -5.13 -11.03
N THR A 37 -3.78 -5.17 -11.78
CA THR A 37 -3.79 -4.85 -13.20
C THR A 37 -4.81 -3.77 -13.50
N ILE A 38 -4.43 -2.82 -14.36
CA ILE A 38 -5.35 -1.85 -14.96
C ILE A 38 -5.39 -2.05 -16.48
N TYR A 39 -6.57 -1.85 -17.07
CA TYR A 39 -6.80 -2.04 -18.49
C TYR A 39 -7.05 -0.69 -19.15
N VAL A 40 -6.18 -0.29 -20.09
CA VAL A 40 -6.07 1.08 -20.58
C VAL A 40 -6.28 1.20 -22.09
N VAL A 41 -6.68 2.37 -22.53
CA VAL A 41 -6.85 2.70 -23.96
C VAL A 41 -5.48 2.96 -24.60
N ASP A 42 -4.65 3.76 -23.94
CA ASP A 42 -3.33 4.19 -24.43
C ASP A 42 -2.23 3.81 -23.43
N LEU A 43 -1.45 2.78 -23.79
CA LEU A 43 -0.38 2.27 -22.95
C LEU A 43 0.69 3.31 -22.63
N ASP A 44 1.12 4.07 -23.64
CA ASP A 44 2.24 5.01 -23.48
C ASP A 44 1.83 6.19 -22.59
N LYS A 45 0.61 6.70 -22.77
CA LYS A 45 0.04 7.77 -21.95
C LYS A 45 -0.09 7.34 -20.49
N SER A 46 -0.65 6.15 -20.25
CA SER A 46 -0.84 5.65 -18.90
C SER A 46 0.49 5.26 -18.25
N ALA A 47 1.41 4.60 -18.97
CA ALA A 47 2.75 4.30 -18.47
C ALA A 47 3.52 5.57 -18.08
N ALA A 48 3.49 6.60 -18.93
CA ALA A 48 4.14 7.89 -18.63
C ALA A 48 3.53 8.59 -17.41
N PHE A 49 2.22 8.46 -17.19
CA PHE A 49 1.55 8.99 -16.01
C PHE A 49 2.07 8.31 -14.74
N TYR A 50 2.08 6.98 -14.69
CA TYR A 50 2.54 6.24 -13.52
C TYR A 50 4.04 6.46 -13.24
N GLU A 51 4.85 6.61 -14.26
CA GLU A 51 6.28 6.90 -14.10
C GLU A 51 6.53 8.34 -13.61
N LYS A 52 5.86 9.35 -14.18
CA LYS A 52 6.16 10.78 -13.94
C LYS A 52 5.30 11.39 -12.84
N VAL A 53 4.01 11.04 -12.76
CA VAL A 53 3.08 11.61 -11.78
C VAL A 53 3.11 10.83 -10.47
N ILE A 54 3.01 9.49 -10.55
CA ILE A 54 3.08 8.65 -9.34
C ILE A 54 4.54 8.45 -8.90
N GLY A 55 5.49 8.41 -9.83
CA GLY A 55 6.90 8.25 -9.53
C GLY A 55 7.34 6.81 -9.32
N ILE A 56 6.56 5.81 -9.77
CA ILE A 56 6.90 4.40 -9.63
C ILE A 56 7.83 3.93 -10.75
N ILE A 57 8.65 2.93 -10.44
CA ILE A 57 9.72 2.47 -11.32
C ILE A 57 9.18 1.42 -12.30
N LYS A 58 9.34 1.71 -13.60
CA LYS A 58 9.07 0.74 -14.66
C LYS A 58 10.05 -0.43 -14.58
N ILE A 59 9.55 -1.64 -14.74
CA ILE A 59 10.33 -2.88 -14.73
C ILE A 59 10.12 -3.66 -16.03
N SER A 60 10.99 -4.64 -16.28
CA SER A 60 10.86 -5.51 -17.44
C SER A 60 9.62 -6.38 -17.35
N GLU A 61 8.90 -6.51 -18.45
CA GLU A 61 7.76 -7.41 -18.61
C GLU A 61 8.14 -8.55 -19.59
N PRO A 62 7.57 -9.76 -19.45
CA PRO A 62 8.02 -10.93 -20.20
C PRO A 62 7.41 -11.06 -21.61
N PHE A 63 6.27 -10.39 -21.89
CA PHE A 63 5.51 -10.61 -23.13
C PHE A 63 6.16 -9.93 -24.34
N LYS A 64 6.74 -8.73 -24.16
CA LYS A 64 7.42 -7.94 -25.21
C LYS A 64 6.57 -7.72 -26.47
N ASP A 65 5.27 -7.62 -26.30
CA ASP A 65 4.28 -7.53 -27.38
C ASP A 65 3.76 -6.10 -27.63
N GLY A 66 4.31 -5.12 -26.91
CA GLY A 66 3.91 -3.70 -26.99
C GLY A 66 2.53 -3.41 -26.37
N LYS A 67 1.94 -4.35 -25.64
CA LYS A 67 0.65 -4.19 -24.99
C LYS A 67 0.73 -4.12 -23.45
N HIS A 68 1.92 -4.34 -22.90
CA HIS A 68 2.14 -4.42 -21.46
C HIS A 68 3.18 -3.41 -20.99
N SER A 69 2.97 -2.84 -19.80
CA SER A 69 3.98 -2.11 -19.03
C SER A 69 3.84 -2.47 -17.57
N TRP A 70 4.94 -2.85 -16.93
CA TRP A 70 4.97 -3.27 -15.54
C TRP A 70 5.75 -2.29 -14.69
N PHE A 71 5.27 -2.09 -13.46
CA PHE A 71 5.86 -1.17 -12.48
C PHE A 71 5.99 -1.84 -11.13
N LYS A 72 7.05 -1.51 -10.41
CA LYS A 72 7.25 -1.92 -9.02
C LYS A 72 6.48 -0.97 -8.11
N ILE A 73 5.58 -1.49 -7.28
CA ILE A 73 4.80 -0.72 -6.29
C ILE A 73 5.06 -1.13 -4.85
N GLY A 74 5.93 -2.10 -4.63
CA GLY A 74 6.35 -2.58 -3.31
C GLY A 74 7.46 -3.60 -3.42
N PRO A 75 7.98 -4.14 -2.30
CA PRO A 75 9.04 -5.14 -2.31
C PRO A 75 8.71 -6.37 -3.16
N HIS A 76 7.44 -6.80 -3.12
CA HIS A 76 6.93 -8.00 -3.80
C HIS A 76 5.64 -7.73 -4.57
N CYS A 77 5.32 -6.44 -4.83
CA CYS A 77 4.07 -6.02 -5.48
C CYS A 77 4.35 -5.27 -6.77
N GLN A 78 3.51 -5.50 -7.77
CA GLN A 78 3.61 -4.87 -9.09
C GLN A 78 2.28 -4.26 -9.52
N LEU A 79 2.35 -3.22 -10.35
CA LEU A 79 1.23 -2.73 -11.15
C LEU A 79 1.48 -3.16 -12.59
N HIS A 80 0.53 -3.87 -13.17
CA HIS A 80 0.52 -4.22 -14.59
C HIS A 80 -0.45 -3.30 -15.33
N ILE A 81 0.03 -2.64 -16.37
CA ILE A 81 -0.79 -1.84 -17.28
C ILE A 81 -0.92 -2.60 -18.58
N VAL A 82 -2.15 -2.88 -19.00
CA VAL A 82 -2.46 -3.68 -20.19
C VAL A 82 -3.30 -2.85 -21.16
N LYS A 83 -2.82 -2.69 -22.39
CA LYS A 83 -3.52 -2.00 -23.47
C LYS A 83 -4.59 -2.90 -24.09
N GLY A 84 -5.75 -2.32 -24.40
CA GLY A 84 -6.81 -3.01 -25.15
C GLY A 84 -8.21 -2.52 -24.81
N ALA A 85 -8.36 -1.60 -23.84
CA ALA A 85 -9.64 -0.97 -23.59
C ALA A 85 -10.12 -0.19 -24.83
N ALA A 86 -11.36 -0.38 -25.22
CA ALA A 86 -11.95 0.31 -26.38
C ALA A 86 -12.23 1.80 -26.10
N GLN A 87 -12.50 2.13 -24.85
CA GLN A 87 -12.81 3.48 -24.38
C GLN A 87 -12.53 3.64 -22.89
N ILE A 88 -12.38 4.87 -22.45
CA ILE A 88 -12.29 5.23 -21.03
C ILE A 88 -13.65 4.99 -20.41
N THR A 89 -13.70 4.27 -19.29
CA THR A 89 -14.94 4.01 -18.53
C THR A 89 -14.88 4.70 -17.17
N PRO A 90 -16.00 5.26 -16.68
CA PRO A 90 -16.06 5.79 -15.33
C PRO A 90 -15.81 4.69 -14.30
N HIS A 91 -14.95 4.96 -13.33
CA HIS A 91 -14.70 4.10 -12.18
C HIS A 91 -15.27 4.74 -10.91
N ASP A 92 -15.77 3.91 -10.00
CA ASP A 92 -16.21 4.37 -8.69
C ASP A 92 -15.00 4.73 -7.81
N ILE A 93 -15.06 5.86 -7.12
CA ILE A 93 -13.97 6.31 -6.24
C ILE A 93 -13.68 5.33 -5.10
N ASN A 94 -14.65 4.49 -4.72
CA ASN A 94 -14.45 3.43 -3.73
C ASN A 94 -13.50 2.31 -4.23
N ILE A 95 -13.24 2.26 -5.53
CA ILE A 95 -12.30 1.32 -6.15
C ILE A 95 -11.10 2.13 -6.61
N HIS A 96 -10.05 2.21 -5.79
CA HIS A 96 -8.88 3.02 -6.08
C HIS A 96 -7.57 2.29 -5.75
N LEU A 97 -6.50 2.73 -6.39
CA LEU A 97 -5.13 2.43 -5.97
C LEU A 97 -4.71 3.45 -4.91
N CYS A 98 -4.10 2.98 -3.84
CA CYS A 98 -3.62 3.87 -2.78
C CYS A 98 -2.10 3.83 -2.67
N PHE A 99 -1.47 5.01 -2.57
CA PHE A 99 -0.05 5.19 -2.34
C PHE A 99 0.19 6.10 -1.14
N SER A 100 1.17 5.74 -0.30
CA SER A 100 1.58 6.60 0.82
C SER A 100 2.84 7.37 0.47
N VAL A 101 2.91 8.63 0.90
CA VAL A 101 4.04 9.52 0.66
C VAL A 101 4.57 10.12 1.96
N PRO A 102 5.88 10.42 2.06
CA PRO A 102 6.45 11.03 3.27
C PRO A 102 5.88 12.42 3.59
N SER A 103 5.45 13.18 2.56
CA SER A 103 4.88 14.52 2.69
C SER A 103 3.78 14.71 1.65
N LEU A 104 2.52 14.70 2.10
CA LEU A 104 1.38 14.96 1.24
C LEU A 104 1.42 16.40 0.68
N ALA A 105 1.88 17.37 1.47
CA ALA A 105 2.00 18.75 1.03
C ALA A 105 3.00 18.92 -0.13
N ASP A 106 4.12 18.21 -0.12
CA ASP A 106 5.08 18.27 -1.23
C ASP A 106 4.58 17.51 -2.44
N TYR A 107 3.85 16.42 -2.23
CA TYR A 107 3.21 15.70 -3.32
C TYR A 107 2.11 16.54 -4.02
N MET A 108 1.30 17.29 -3.25
CA MET A 108 0.34 18.24 -3.82
C MET A 108 1.01 19.32 -4.68
N LYS A 109 2.15 19.87 -4.26
CA LYS A 109 2.96 20.80 -5.08
C LYS A 109 3.47 20.12 -6.37
N HIS A 110 3.83 18.86 -6.32
CA HIS A 110 4.22 18.08 -7.49
C HIS A 110 3.05 17.93 -8.47
N LEU A 111 1.84 17.60 -7.99
CA LEU A 111 0.64 17.52 -8.83
C LEU A 111 0.29 18.88 -9.47
N ASP A 112 0.45 19.98 -8.71
CA ASP A 112 0.25 21.33 -9.26
C ASP A 112 1.21 21.63 -10.41
N LYS A 113 2.50 21.29 -10.29
CA LYS A 113 3.50 21.44 -11.36
C LYS A 113 3.18 20.60 -12.60
N MET A 114 2.54 19.45 -12.39
CA MET A 114 2.13 18.53 -13.46
C MET A 114 0.75 18.87 -14.02
N ASN A 115 0.08 19.93 -13.53
CA ASN A 115 -1.28 20.32 -13.89
C ASN A 115 -2.31 19.21 -13.66
N ILE A 116 -2.13 18.36 -12.65
CA ILE A 116 -3.08 17.32 -12.28
C ILE A 116 -4.12 17.90 -11.31
N SER A 117 -5.40 17.71 -11.64
CA SER A 117 -6.51 18.10 -10.77
C SER A 117 -6.72 17.06 -9.67
N TYR A 118 -6.71 17.49 -8.42
CA TYR A 118 -6.91 16.63 -7.24
C TYR A 118 -7.82 17.32 -6.20
N GLY A 119 -8.23 16.59 -5.20
CA GLY A 119 -8.99 17.14 -4.08
C GLY A 119 -9.37 16.08 -3.05
N ASP A 120 -10.41 16.40 -2.28
CA ASP A 120 -11.00 15.48 -1.32
C ASP A 120 -11.95 14.46 -2.02
N TRP A 121 -12.58 13.61 -1.23
CA TRP A 121 -13.54 12.62 -1.71
C TRP A 121 -14.69 13.21 -2.56
N ASN A 122 -15.13 14.43 -2.26
CA ASN A 122 -16.32 15.03 -2.84
C ASN A 122 -16.02 15.96 -4.02
N SER A 123 -14.82 16.50 -4.11
CA SER A 123 -14.53 17.57 -5.06
C SER A 123 -13.05 17.72 -5.43
N ARG A 124 -12.78 18.38 -6.57
CA ARG A 124 -11.44 18.76 -7.04
C ARG A 124 -11.00 20.11 -6.50
N ASN A 125 -11.15 20.32 -5.18
CA ASN A 125 -10.95 21.59 -4.49
C ASN A 125 -9.50 21.89 -4.11
N LYS A 126 -8.56 21.03 -4.48
CA LYS A 126 -7.13 21.10 -4.13
C LYS A 126 -6.88 21.09 -2.61
N LYS A 127 -7.75 20.44 -1.84
CA LYS A 127 -7.62 20.30 -0.39
C LYS A 127 -7.55 18.84 -0.01
N PRO A 128 -6.74 18.48 1.01
CA PRO A 128 -6.77 17.13 1.55
C PRO A 128 -8.02 16.92 2.40
N GLN A 129 -8.45 15.67 2.48
CA GLN A 129 -9.42 15.17 3.43
C GLN A 129 -8.70 14.60 4.65
N ASN A 130 -9.22 14.89 5.83
CA ASN A 130 -8.74 14.28 7.08
C ASN A 130 -9.54 13.01 7.36
N ARG A 131 -8.85 11.91 7.55
CA ARG A 131 -9.43 10.66 8.06
C ARG A 131 -9.62 10.73 9.58
N PRO A 132 -10.55 9.95 10.16
CA PRO A 132 -10.77 9.94 11.61
C PRO A 132 -9.55 9.50 12.44
N ASP A 133 -8.62 8.75 11.84
CA ASP A 133 -7.36 8.30 12.43
C ASP A 133 -6.21 9.32 12.32
N GLY A 134 -6.49 10.51 11.74
CA GLY A 134 -5.54 11.60 11.61
C GLY A 134 -4.71 11.60 10.33
N VAL A 135 -4.87 10.61 9.46
CA VAL A 135 -4.24 10.56 8.15
C VAL A 135 -4.88 11.58 7.21
N HIS A 136 -4.05 12.27 6.41
CA HIS A 136 -4.51 13.17 5.37
C HIS A 136 -4.42 12.48 4.01
N GLN A 137 -5.41 12.67 3.17
CA GLN A 137 -5.50 12.00 1.86
C GLN A 137 -6.07 12.91 0.77
N ILE A 138 -5.65 12.68 -0.47
CA ILE A 138 -6.19 13.31 -1.66
C ILE A 138 -6.54 12.26 -2.69
N TYR A 139 -7.43 12.64 -3.62
CA TYR A 139 -7.89 11.80 -4.72
C TYR A 139 -7.72 12.49 -6.07
N PHE A 140 -7.33 11.73 -7.08
CA PHE A 140 -7.28 12.15 -8.47
C PHE A 140 -7.45 10.93 -9.38
N GLN A 141 -7.49 11.17 -10.71
CA GLN A 141 -7.65 10.08 -11.66
C GLN A 141 -6.45 10.00 -12.60
N ASP A 142 -6.16 8.79 -13.02
CA ASP A 142 -5.24 8.51 -14.09
C ASP A 142 -5.87 8.85 -15.48
N PRO A 143 -5.13 8.70 -16.61
CA PRO A 143 -5.65 8.99 -17.95
C PRO A 143 -6.85 8.15 -18.39
N ASP A 144 -7.07 6.98 -17.79
CA ASP A 144 -8.14 6.05 -18.11
C ASP A 144 -9.30 6.10 -17.09
N GLY A 145 -9.23 7.04 -16.13
CA GLY A 145 -10.28 7.29 -15.15
C GLY A 145 -10.18 6.44 -13.88
N TYR A 146 -9.13 5.63 -13.71
CA TYR A 146 -8.89 4.92 -12.46
C TYR A 146 -8.59 5.92 -11.34
N TRP A 147 -9.25 5.71 -10.21
CA TRP A 147 -9.02 6.54 -9.05
C TRP A 147 -7.73 6.18 -8.34
N ILE A 148 -7.06 7.21 -7.85
CA ILE A 148 -5.84 7.12 -7.07
C ILE A 148 -6.03 7.93 -5.81
N GLU A 149 -5.80 7.27 -4.67
CA GLU A 149 -5.62 7.92 -3.38
C GLU A 149 -4.13 8.11 -3.13
N VAL A 150 -3.74 9.27 -2.62
CA VAL A 150 -2.42 9.47 -2.03
C VAL A 150 -2.59 10.02 -0.64
N ASN A 151 -1.88 9.42 0.34
CA ASN A 151 -1.99 9.78 1.75
C ASN A 151 -0.61 9.88 2.43
N ASP A 152 -0.60 10.36 3.68
CA ASP A 152 0.60 10.48 4.51
C ASP A 152 0.69 9.40 5.61
N ASP A 153 -0.03 8.25 5.42
CA ASP A 153 0.00 7.12 6.33
C ASP A 153 1.42 6.51 6.42
N LYS A 154 1.79 6.07 7.62
CA LYS A 154 3.11 5.49 7.91
C LYS A 154 2.93 4.04 8.35
N PHE A 155 3.45 3.13 7.56
CA PHE A 155 3.50 1.70 7.87
C PHE A 155 4.82 1.34 8.54
#